data_3118a75a9a1e542095fa10f9d09105c8
#
_entry.id   3118a75a9a1e542095fa10f9d09105c8
#
_cell.length_a   1.000
_cell.length_b   1.000
_cell.length_c   1.000
_cell.angle_alpha   90.00
_cell.angle_beta   90.00
_cell.angle_gamma   90.00
#
_symmetry.space_group_name_H-M   'P 1'
#
loop_
_entity.id
_entity.type
_entity.pdbx_description
1 polymer ?
#
loop_
_entity_poly.entity_id
_entity_poly.type
_entity_poly.pdbx_seq_one_letter_code
_entity_poly.pdbx_strand_id
1 'polypeptide(L)'
;MIPYTYSLHKINNTADFGFNADDYSRFKFGDDLVAKTFGQSLADGFIKDFLEDSAMSEQIVVISSPYCFIPTATFAMKNYFVYQLNHWLAENKKPVVQEAKIHRTITYKEDYGELNAEDRLKLIGNDSFQIDKDFLKDKVLFFLDDIKITGSHEKMILKTVKEYGLNNNIFMLYFAELVNGNIHPNIENHLNYHAVKSVSDLNTIIQSGHFCFNTRIVKYILNCDFESFQQFLEQQTDSFLENLYHLSLGNSYHTIDSYAENFNFLKKRLINLRVFSSNTKAAL
;
A
#
# COMPACT_ATOMS: atom_id res chain seq x y z
N MET A 1 -4.43 6.79 25.18
CA MET A 1 -5.44 6.20 24.26
C MET A 1 -4.90 4.83 23.86
N ILE A 2 -5.66 3.76 24.09
CA ILE A 2 -5.32 2.39 23.68
C ILE A 2 -6.24 2.08 22.49
N PRO A 3 -5.71 1.83 21.29
CA PRO A 3 -6.54 1.48 20.14
C PRO A 3 -7.11 0.08 20.31
N TYR A 4 -8.26 -0.16 19.69
CA TYR A 4 -8.71 -1.52 19.44
C TYR A 4 -7.94 -2.07 18.23
N THR A 5 -7.33 -3.25 18.37
CA THR A 5 -6.58 -3.88 17.28
C THR A 5 -7.28 -5.15 16.83
N TYR A 6 -7.55 -5.26 15.54
CA TYR A 6 -8.11 -6.44 14.88
C TYR A 6 -7.18 -6.92 13.76
N SER A 7 -7.01 -8.22 13.67
CA SER A 7 -6.25 -8.83 12.57
C SER A 7 -6.96 -10.10 12.13
N LEU A 8 -7.25 -10.20 10.84
CA LEU A 8 -7.96 -11.35 10.29
C LEU A 8 -7.14 -12.64 10.42
N HIS A 9 -5.84 -12.57 10.14
CA HIS A 9 -4.92 -13.70 10.24
C HIS A 9 -3.86 -13.46 11.32
N LYS A 10 -3.52 -14.53 12.07
CA LYS A 10 -2.49 -14.51 13.11
C LYS A 10 -1.32 -15.42 12.69
N ILE A 11 -0.16 -14.84 12.44
CA ILE A 11 1.05 -15.57 12.05
C ILE A 11 1.75 -16.09 13.31
N ASN A 12 1.65 -17.40 13.53
CA ASN A 12 2.26 -18.09 14.67
C ASN A 12 3.50 -18.90 14.30
N ASN A 13 3.67 -19.26 13.02
CA ASN A 13 4.79 -20.04 12.50
C ASN A 13 5.16 -19.57 11.10
N THR A 14 6.26 -20.12 10.55
CA THR A 14 6.78 -19.75 9.22
C THR A 14 6.33 -20.68 8.09
N ALA A 15 5.57 -21.72 8.40
CA ALA A 15 5.10 -22.70 7.44
C ALA A 15 3.62 -22.50 7.06
N ASP A 16 2.84 -21.92 7.97
CA ASP A 16 1.41 -21.66 7.77
C ASP A 16 1.08 -20.25 8.24
N PHE A 17 0.72 -19.39 7.31
CA PHE A 17 0.37 -18.00 7.56
C PHE A 17 -1.15 -17.80 7.76
N GLY A 18 -1.95 -18.84 7.52
CA GLY A 18 -3.41 -18.73 7.46
C GLY A 18 -3.93 -18.09 6.16
N PHE A 19 -3.04 -17.77 5.22
CA PHE A 19 -3.31 -17.23 3.88
C PHE A 19 -2.24 -17.69 2.89
N ASN A 20 -2.51 -17.54 1.60
CA ASN A 20 -1.55 -17.90 0.55
C ASN A 20 -0.44 -16.82 0.44
N ALA A 21 0.82 -17.22 0.62
CA ALA A 21 1.97 -16.33 0.54
C ALA A 21 2.24 -15.80 -0.87
N ASP A 22 1.95 -16.59 -1.93
CA ASP A 22 2.04 -16.12 -3.31
C ASP A 22 1.02 -15.02 -3.59
N ASP A 23 -0.21 -15.18 -3.11
CA ASP A 23 -1.23 -14.16 -3.23
C ASP A 23 -0.83 -12.88 -2.48
N TYR A 24 -0.27 -13.02 -1.26
CA TYR A 24 0.21 -11.85 -0.54
C TYR A 24 1.31 -11.11 -1.32
N SER A 25 2.28 -11.83 -1.87
CA SER A 25 3.31 -11.24 -2.74
C SER A 25 2.70 -10.55 -3.96
N ARG A 26 1.78 -11.21 -4.68
CA ARG A 26 1.09 -10.65 -5.83
C ARG A 26 0.29 -9.38 -5.47
N PHE A 27 -0.40 -9.39 -4.34
CA PHE A 27 -1.07 -8.19 -3.79
C PHE A 27 -0.08 -7.03 -3.59
N LYS A 28 1.08 -7.28 -2.98
CA LYS A 28 2.12 -6.25 -2.78
C LYS A 28 2.64 -5.70 -4.11
N PHE A 29 2.57 -6.48 -5.18
CA PHE A 29 2.96 -6.09 -6.54
C PHE A 29 1.76 -5.78 -7.46
N GLY A 30 0.63 -5.38 -6.90
CA GLY A 30 -0.44 -4.71 -7.63
C GLY A 30 -1.46 -5.60 -8.29
N ASP A 31 -1.59 -6.86 -7.86
CA ASP A 31 -2.71 -7.71 -8.25
C ASP A 31 -4.00 -7.25 -7.55
N ASP A 32 -4.85 -6.56 -8.31
CA ASP A 32 -6.09 -5.95 -7.79
C ASP A 32 -7.17 -6.99 -7.44
N LEU A 33 -7.16 -8.16 -8.09
CA LEU A 33 -8.08 -9.24 -7.70
C LEU A 33 -7.74 -9.78 -6.31
N VAL A 34 -6.46 -9.92 -6.00
CA VAL A 34 -6.04 -10.33 -4.66
C VAL A 34 -6.31 -9.21 -3.65
N ALA A 35 -6.08 -7.95 -4.01
CA ALA A 35 -6.44 -6.81 -3.17
C ALA A 35 -7.94 -6.81 -2.84
N LYS A 36 -8.80 -7.14 -3.82
CA LYS A 36 -10.24 -7.31 -3.64
C LYS A 36 -10.56 -8.41 -2.65
N THR A 37 -9.99 -9.60 -2.85
CA THR A 37 -10.22 -10.74 -1.97
C THR A 37 -9.82 -10.43 -0.53
N PHE A 38 -8.65 -9.82 -0.34
CA PHE A 38 -8.15 -9.47 1.00
C PHE A 38 -9.00 -8.38 1.66
N GLY A 39 -9.38 -7.35 0.92
CA GLY A 39 -10.22 -6.27 1.44
C GLY A 39 -11.61 -6.74 1.86
N GLN A 40 -12.26 -7.55 1.03
CA GLN A 40 -13.56 -8.11 1.34
C GLN A 40 -13.51 -9.07 2.54
N SER A 41 -12.52 -9.99 2.55
CA SER A 41 -12.36 -10.94 3.66
C SER A 41 -12.08 -10.24 5.00
N LEU A 42 -11.26 -9.17 4.98
CA LEU A 42 -10.99 -8.37 6.18
C LEU A 42 -12.26 -7.67 6.68
N ALA A 43 -13.09 -7.14 5.78
CA ALA A 43 -14.36 -6.51 6.13
C ALA A 43 -15.34 -7.52 6.72
N ASP A 44 -15.54 -8.66 6.06
CA ASP A 44 -16.46 -9.72 6.50
C ASP A 44 -16.05 -10.25 7.88
N GLY A 45 -14.75 -10.51 8.08
CA GLY A 45 -14.23 -10.96 9.38
C GLY A 45 -14.47 -9.92 10.47
N PHE A 46 -14.15 -8.64 10.21
CA PHE A 46 -14.34 -7.57 11.19
C PHE A 46 -15.83 -7.30 11.50
N ILE A 47 -16.70 -7.36 10.51
CA ILE A 47 -18.15 -7.23 10.69
C ILE A 47 -18.64 -8.34 11.62
N LYS A 48 -18.35 -9.59 11.29
CA LYS A 48 -18.78 -10.77 12.05
C LYS A 48 -18.25 -10.77 13.48
N ASP A 49 -16.95 -10.48 13.65
CA ASP A 49 -16.28 -10.65 14.94
C ASP A 49 -16.47 -9.45 15.87
N PHE A 50 -16.92 -8.30 15.34
CA PHE A 50 -17.02 -7.08 16.13
C PHE A 50 -18.27 -6.24 15.86
N LEU A 51 -18.62 -5.93 14.61
CA LEU A 51 -19.64 -4.92 14.31
C LEU A 51 -21.07 -5.43 14.52
N GLU A 52 -21.33 -6.72 14.32
CA GLU A 52 -22.68 -7.32 14.51
C GLU A 52 -23.18 -7.13 15.94
N ASP A 53 -22.30 -7.27 16.92
CA ASP A 53 -22.62 -7.11 18.35
C ASP A 53 -22.34 -5.69 18.87
N SER A 54 -21.90 -4.75 18.00
CA SER A 54 -21.50 -3.42 18.39
C SER A 54 -22.67 -2.42 18.33
N ALA A 55 -22.83 -1.65 19.40
CA ALA A 55 -23.73 -0.48 19.43
C ALA A 55 -23.18 0.75 18.71
N MET A 56 -22.08 0.61 17.93
CA MET A 56 -21.43 1.73 17.24
C MET A 56 -22.44 2.43 16.30
N SER A 57 -22.60 3.73 16.50
CA SER A 57 -23.51 4.60 15.72
C SER A 57 -22.80 5.83 15.18
N GLU A 58 -21.56 6.06 15.61
CA GLU A 58 -20.76 7.22 15.22
C GLU A 58 -20.30 7.12 13.77
N GLN A 59 -20.02 8.26 13.16
CA GLN A 59 -19.46 8.31 11.81
C GLN A 59 -18.07 7.67 11.76
N ILE A 60 -17.91 6.65 10.95
CA ILE A 60 -16.63 5.98 10.70
C ILE A 60 -15.86 6.71 9.61
N VAL A 61 -14.55 6.92 9.83
CA VAL A 61 -13.60 7.35 8.80
C VAL A 61 -12.57 6.25 8.60
N VAL A 62 -12.43 5.76 7.37
CA VAL A 62 -11.42 4.76 7.00
C VAL A 62 -10.20 5.43 6.39
N ILE A 63 -9.02 5.05 6.86
CA ILE A 63 -7.74 5.63 6.50
C ILE A 63 -6.77 4.47 6.19
N SER A 64 -6.17 4.46 4.98
CA SER A 64 -5.10 3.51 4.64
C SER A 64 -3.74 3.98 5.15
N SER A 65 -2.72 3.13 5.02
CA SER A 65 -1.32 3.48 5.27
C SER A 65 -0.96 4.80 4.59
N PRO A 66 -0.21 5.69 5.25
CA PRO A 66 0.20 6.99 4.71
C PRO A 66 1.03 6.88 3.42
N TYR A 67 0.78 7.76 2.47
CA TYR A 67 1.55 7.84 1.23
C TYR A 67 1.68 9.29 0.73
N CYS A 68 2.71 9.53 -0.11
CA CYS A 68 2.92 10.84 -0.75
C CYS A 68 1.98 10.99 -1.96
N PHE A 69 2.43 10.66 -3.15
CA PHE A 69 1.65 10.74 -4.39
C PHE A 69 1.15 9.35 -4.82
N ILE A 70 2.05 8.35 -4.89
CA ILE A 70 1.70 6.99 -5.29
C ILE A 70 1.13 6.24 -4.10
N PRO A 71 -0.09 5.66 -4.19
CA PRO A 71 -0.65 4.86 -3.12
C PRO A 71 0.20 3.63 -2.77
N THR A 72 0.01 3.10 -1.57
CA THR A 72 0.53 1.79 -1.17
C THR A 72 -0.39 0.66 -1.68
N ALA A 73 0.03 -0.59 -1.62
CA ALA A 73 -0.82 -1.74 -1.92
C ALA A 73 -2.07 -1.78 -1.01
N THR A 74 -1.90 -1.41 0.25
CA THR A 74 -2.99 -1.31 1.23
C THR A 74 -4.12 -0.39 0.78
N PHE A 75 -3.85 0.63 -0.04
CA PHE A 75 -4.90 1.51 -0.55
C PHE A 75 -5.89 0.78 -1.47
N ALA A 76 -5.42 -0.12 -2.33
CA ALA A 76 -6.30 -0.94 -3.16
C ALA A 76 -7.17 -1.86 -2.28
N MET A 77 -6.57 -2.56 -1.33
CA MET A 77 -7.27 -3.40 -0.36
C MET A 77 -8.32 -2.59 0.45
N LYS A 78 -7.97 -1.37 0.90
CA LYS A 78 -8.88 -0.47 1.61
C LYS A 78 -10.13 -0.14 0.78
N ASN A 79 -10.02 0.07 -0.52
CA ASN A 79 -11.17 0.38 -1.36
C ASN A 79 -12.20 -0.75 -1.34
N TYR A 80 -11.76 -2.00 -1.41
CA TYR A 80 -12.65 -3.16 -1.35
C TYR A 80 -13.18 -3.43 0.07
N PHE A 81 -12.39 -3.16 1.09
CA PHE A 81 -12.85 -3.16 2.48
C PHE A 81 -13.99 -2.16 2.69
N VAL A 82 -13.82 -0.92 2.23
CA VAL A 82 -14.83 0.15 2.31
C VAL A 82 -16.09 -0.23 1.55
N TYR A 83 -15.95 -0.76 0.34
CA TYR A 83 -17.09 -1.23 -0.45
C TYR A 83 -17.92 -2.26 0.32
N GLN A 84 -17.27 -3.30 0.85
CA GLN A 84 -17.93 -4.37 1.59
C GLN A 84 -18.56 -3.87 2.89
N LEU A 85 -17.82 -3.05 3.64
CA LEU A 85 -18.32 -2.46 4.88
C LEU A 85 -19.53 -1.54 4.64
N ASN A 86 -19.52 -0.75 3.57
CA ASN A 86 -20.63 0.14 3.23
C ASN A 86 -21.91 -0.61 2.86
N HIS A 87 -21.80 -1.78 2.20
CA HIS A 87 -22.95 -2.64 1.96
C HIS A 87 -23.61 -3.04 3.28
N TRP A 88 -22.82 -3.58 4.21
CA TRP A 88 -23.34 -3.99 5.50
C TRP A 88 -23.92 -2.81 6.30
N LEU A 89 -23.25 -1.67 6.35
CA LEU A 89 -23.73 -0.46 7.04
C LEU A 89 -25.08 0.01 6.48
N ALA A 90 -25.22 0.04 5.15
CA ALA A 90 -26.44 0.47 4.49
C ALA A 90 -27.64 -0.48 4.78
N GLU A 91 -27.41 -1.80 4.73
CA GLU A 91 -28.40 -2.80 5.09
C GLU A 91 -28.86 -2.67 6.56
N ASN A 92 -27.94 -2.26 7.45
CA ASN A 92 -28.22 -2.03 8.87
C ASN A 92 -28.66 -0.59 9.18
N LYS A 93 -28.96 0.22 8.17
CA LYS A 93 -29.40 1.64 8.30
C LYS A 93 -28.43 2.51 9.09
N LYS A 94 -27.14 2.18 9.02
CA LYS A 94 -26.07 2.97 9.65
C LYS A 94 -25.44 3.92 8.61
N PRO A 95 -24.83 5.03 9.04
CA PRO A 95 -24.09 5.92 8.13
C PRO A 95 -22.95 5.16 7.42
N VAL A 96 -22.85 5.34 6.11
CA VAL A 96 -21.71 4.80 5.34
C VAL A 96 -20.41 5.49 5.73
N VAL A 97 -19.28 4.85 5.51
CA VAL A 97 -17.97 5.40 5.91
C VAL A 97 -17.62 6.64 5.11
N GLN A 98 -16.86 7.53 5.74
CA GLN A 98 -16.09 8.56 5.08
C GLN A 98 -14.64 8.09 4.93
N GLU A 99 -13.89 8.72 4.05
CA GLU A 99 -12.49 8.39 3.83
C GLU A 99 -11.61 9.61 4.07
N ALA A 100 -10.42 9.38 4.63
CA ALA A 100 -9.39 10.40 4.76
C ALA A 100 -8.04 9.86 4.34
N LYS A 101 -7.13 10.76 4.01
CA LYS A 101 -5.74 10.48 3.69
C LYS A 101 -4.83 11.07 4.76
N ILE A 102 -3.85 10.30 5.19
CA ILE A 102 -2.69 10.84 5.89
C ILE A 102 -1.62 11.09 4.83
N HIS A 103 -1.22 12.35 4.69
CA HIS A 103 -0.16 12.72 3.77
C HIS A 103 1.19 12.44 4.40
N ARG A 104 2.04 11.71 3.67
CA ARG A 104 3.44 11.50 3.99
C ARG A 104 4.26 12.53 3.22
N THR A 105 5.07 13.32 3.90
CA THR A 105 5.81 14.43 3.27
C THR A 105 7.15 14.00 2.68
N ILE A 106 7.72 12.87 3.14
CA ILE A 106 9.01 12.36 2.70
C ILE A 106 8.82 11.03 1.97
N THR A 107 9.54 10.86 0.86
CA THR A 107 9.65 9.57 0.15
C THR A 107 11.04 8.99 0.40
N TYR A 108 11.10 7.71 0.79
CA TYR A 108 12.36 7.01 1.01
C TYR A 108 12.66 6.06 -0.14
N LYS A 109 13.96 5.83 -0.36
CA LYS A 109 14.45 4.82 -1.30
C LYS A 109 14.18 3.40 -0.78
N GLU A 110 14.47 3.18 0.51
CA GLU A 110 14.45 1.87 1.15
C GLU A 110 13.04 1.29 1.23
N ASP A 111 12.97 -0.03 1.08
CA ASP A 111 11.78 -0.80 1.40
C ASP A 111 11.80 -1.17 2.89
N TYR A 112 10.71 -0.87 3.61
CA TYR A 112 10.58 -1.19 5.03
C TYR A 112 10.77 -2.67 5.34
N GLY A 113 10.41 -3.55 4.40
CA GLY A 113 10.57 -4.99 4.56
C GLY A 113 12.01 -5.44 4.76
N GLU A 114 12.98 -4.63 4.29
CA GLU A 114 14.42 -4.95 4.36
C GLU A 114 15.10 -4.43 5.63
N LEU A 115 14.43 -3.55 6.40
CA LEU A 115 15.01 -2.88 7.56
C LEU A 115 14.70 -3.64 8.87
N ASN A 116 15.65 -3.62 9.81
CA ASN A 116 15.42 -4.06 11.18
C ASN A 116 14.53 -3.05 11.95
N ALA A 117 14.08 -3.43 13.16
CA ALA A 117 13.15 -2.60 13.95
C ALA A 117 13.72 -1.24 14.34
N GLU A 118 15.03 -1.14 14.63
CA GLU A 118 15.69 0.14 15.01
C GLU A 118 15.82 1.07 13.80
N ASP A 119 16.23 0.55 12.65
CA ASP A 119 16.39 1.33 11.43
C ASP A 119 15.02 1.77 10.89
N ARG A 120 13.98 0.93 11.03
CA ARG A 120 12.59 1.33 10.77
C ARG A 120 12.19 2.51 11.65
N LEU A 121 12.46 2.48 12.94
CA LEU A 121 12.12 3.56 13.86
C LEU A 121 12.90 4.85 13.57
N LYS A 122 14.18 4.76 13.20
CA LYS A 122 14.98 5.95 12.81
C LYS A 122 14.48 6.58 11.52
N LEU A 123 14.19 5.75 10.52
CA LEU A 123 13.67 6.21 9.24
C LEU A 123 12.31 6.90 9.41
N ILE A 124 11.44 6.28 10.17
CA ILE A 124 10.10 6.76 10.50
C ILE A 124 10.15 8.01 11.39
N GLY A 125 11.14 8.12 12.28
CA GLY A 125 11.27 9.26 13.20
C GLY A 125 11.45 10.61 12.50
N ASN A 126 11.87 10.61 11.25
CA ASN A 126 12.01 11.80 10.39
C ASN A 126 10.79 12.03 9.49
N ASP A 127 9.81 11.12 9.45
CA ASP A 127 8.56 11.32 8.70
C ASP A 127 7.71 12.39 9.37
N SER A 128 7.18 13.30 8.58
CA SER A 128 6.09 14.17 9.00
C SER A 128 4.80 13.75 8.31
N PHE A 129 3.78 13.53 9.11
CA PHE A 129 2.43 13.23 8.65
C PHE A 129 1.53 14.44 8.80
N GLN A 130 0.72 14.68 7.79
CA GLN A 130 -0.30 15.71 7.84
C GLN A 130 -1.68 15.10 7.87
N ILE A 131 -2.48 15.50 8.83
CA ILE A 131 -3.85 15.03 9.09
C ILE A 131 -4.78 16.23 9.08
N ASP A 132 -5.92 16.09 8.43
CA ASP A 132 -7.02 17.05 8.54
C ASP A 132 -7.74 16.83 9.88
N LYS A 133 -7.31 17.57 10.89
CA LYS A 133 -7.82 17.47 12.26
C LYS A 133 -9.31 17.80 12.35
N ASP A 134 -9.77 18.83 11.65
CA ASP A 134 -11.15 19.28 11.75
C ASP A 134 -12.11 18.28 11.11
N PHE A 135 -11.69 17.69 10.01
CA PHE A 135 -12.46 16.61 9.38
C PHE A 135 -12.58 15.37 10.26
N LEU A 136 -11.51 14.99 10.97
CA LEU A 136 -11.48 13.77 11.78
C LEU A 136 -12.13 13.92 13.16
N LYS A 137 -12.33 15.13 13.64
CA LYS A 137 -12.85 15.39 14.98
C LYS A 137 -14.21 14.70 15.21
N ASP A 138 -14.39 14.13 16.42
CA ASP A 138 -15.62 13.49 16.90
C ASP A 138 -16.11 12.29 16.06
N LYS A 139 -15.21 11.63 15.32
CA LYS A 139 -15.48 10.44 14.51
C LYS A 139 -14.71 9.22 15.00
N VAL A 140 -15.13 8.04 14.61
CA VAL A 140 -14.39 6.79 14.83
C VAL A 140 -13.41 6.59 13.68
N LEU A 141 -12.15 6.33 14.01
CA LEU A 141 -11.07 6.22 13.01
C LEU A 141 -10.66 4.75 12.84
N PHE A 142 -10.80 4.24 11.62
CA PHE A 142 -10.31 2.93 11.22
C PHE A 142 -9.04 3.10 10.40
N PHE A 143 -7.88 2.78 10.99
CA PHE A 143 -6.61 2.71 10.29
C PHE A 143 -6.40 1.31 9.75
N LEU A 144 -6.28 1.20 8.45
CA LEU A 144 -6.17 -0.07 7.75
C LEU A 144 -4.78 -0.25 7.18
N ASP A 145 -4.15 -1.38 7.53
CA ASP A 145 -2.86 -1.79 6.99
C ASP A 145 -2.88 -3.27 6.60
N ASP A 146 -1.92 -3.70 5.77
CA ASP A 146 -1.88 -5.07 5.30
C ASP A 146 -1.31 -6.03 6.37
N ILE A 147 -0.19 -5.68 6.99
CA ILE A 147 0.44 -6.56 7.97
C ILE A 147 1.04 -5.79 9.15
N LYS A 148 0.83 -6.31 10.36
CA LYS A 148 1.49 -5.84 11.57
C LYS A 148 2.63 -6.80 11.95
N ILE A 149 3.88 -6.34 11.85
CA ILE A 149 5.07 -7.11 12.23
C ILE A 149 5.63 -6.64 13.58
N THR A 150 6.17 -5.43 13.63
CA THR A 150 6.79 -4.86 14.85
C THR A 150 5.88 -3.86 15.58
N GLY A 151 4.78 -3.47 14.96
CA GLY A 151 3.91 -2.40 15.44
C GLY A 151 4.53 -0.99 15.35
N SER A 152 5.66 -0.81 14.68
CA SER A 152 6.31 0.51 14.55
C SER A 152 5.43 1.52 13.82
N HIS A 153 4.74 1.09 12.76
CA HIS A 153 3.81 1.92 12.00
C HIS A 153 2.60 2.34 12.85
N GLU A 154 2.01 1.41 13.60
CA GLU A 154 0.94 1.68 14.56
C GLU A 154 1.36 2.73 15.59
N LYS A 155 2.53 2.56 16.21
CA LYS A 155 3.06 3.51 17.19
C LYS A 155 3.18 4.92 16.63
N MET A 156 3.59 5.02 15.37
CA MET A 156 3.73 6.31 14.73
C MET A 156 2.40 6.95 14.40
N ILE A 157 1.43 6.22 13.87
CA ILE A 157 0.08 6.73 13.66
C ILE A 157 -0.50 7.25 14.97
N LEU A 158 -0.41 6.49 16.05
CA LEU A 158 -0.90 6.89 17.37
C LEU A 158 -0.17 8.13 17.93
N LYS A 159 1.14 8.22 17.71
CA LYS A 159 1.92 9.42 18.06
C LYS A 159 1.39 10.63 17.32
N THR A 160 1.20 10.52 16.01
CA THR A 160 0.69 11.61 15.15
C THR A 160 -0.71 12.04 15.59
N VAL A 161 -1.63 11.11 15.79
CA VAL A 161 -3.00 11.40 16.27
C VAL A 161 -2.95 12.18 17.59
N LYS A 162 -2.07 11.78 18.52
CA LYS A 162 -1.87 12.46 19.80
C LYS A 162 -1.29 13.87 19.62
N GLU A 163 -0.30 14.05 18.75
CA GLU A 163 0.31 15.35 18.46
C GLU A 163 -0.70 16.36 17.89
N TYR A 164 -1.66 15.88 17.10
CA TYR A 164 -2.79 16.69 16.60
C TYR A 164 -3.88 16.92 17.63
N GLY A 165 -3.75 16.35 18.84
CA GLY A 165 -4.73 16.50 19.93
C GLY A 165 -6.09 15.86 19.62
N LEU A 166 -6.11 14.80 18.82
CA LEU A 166 -7.32 14.04 18.51
C LEU A 166 -7.58 12.99 19.62
N ASN A 167 -8.84 12.94 20.11
CA ASN A 167 -9.30 12.03 21.16
C ASN A 167 -10.34 11.03 20.64
N ASN A 168 -10.15 10.58 19.43
CA ASN A 168 -11.06 9.67 18.74
C ASN A 168 -10.96 8.24 19.27
N ASN A 169 -12.05 7.46 19.12
CA ASN A 169 -11.99 6.02 19.19
C ASN A 169 -11.22 5.51 17.96
N ILE A 170 -10.17 4.71 18.17
CA ILE A 170 -9.26 4.26 17.13
C ILE A 170 -9.32 2.73 17.01
N PHE A 171 -9.47 2.27 15.79
CA PHE A 171 -9.35 0.88 15.39
C PHE A 171 -8.18 0.71 14.42
N MET A 172 -7.28 -0.22 14.75
CA MET A 172 -6.17 -0.63 13.90
C MET A 172 -6.54 -1.96 13.28
N LEU A 173 -6.77 -1.97 11.97
CA LEU A 173 -7.28 -3.14 11.22
C LEU A 173 -6.19 -3.68 10.30
N TYR A 174 -5.87 -4.95 10.45
CA TYR A 174 -4.82 -5.63 9.69
C TYR A 174 -5.35 -6.87 8.98
N PHE A 175 -4.91 -7.10 7.76
CA PHE A 175 -5.13 -8.38 7.11
C PHE A 175 -4.41 -9.51 7.86
N ALA A 176 -3.15 -9.26 8.28
CA ALA A 176 -2.38 -10.21 9.07
C ALA A 176 -1.57 -9.55 10.20
N GLU A 177 -1.24 -10.32 11.24
CA GLU A 177 -0.39 -9.87 12.35
C GLU A 177 0.57 -10.98 12.77
N LEU A 178 1.84 -10.65 12.92
CA LEU A 178 2.84 -11.52 13.52
C LEU A 178 2.67 -11.51 15.05
N VAL A 179 2.18 -12.61 15.59
CA VAL A 179 1.92 -12.76 17.05
C VAL A 179 3.01 -13.56 17.78
N ASN A 180 3.84 -14.33 17.04
CA ASN A 180 4.95 -15.07 17.62
C ASN A 180 6.23 -14.23 17.59
N GLY A 181 6.60 -13.68 18.74
CA GLY A 181 7.81 -12.85 18.92
C GLY A 181 9.16 -13.57 18.67
N ASN A 182 9.16 -14.90 18.53
CA ASN A 182 10.36 -15.67 18.18
C ASN A 182 10.63 -15.69 16.68
N ILE A 183 9.68 -15.28 15.85
CA ILE A 183 9.86 -15.18 14.41
C ILE A 183 10.52 -13.83 14.08
N HIS A 184 11.63 -13.91 13.32
CA HIS A 184 12.35 -12.70 12.94
C HIS A 184 11.49 -11.79 12.04
N PRO A 185 11.48 -10.46 12.23
CA PRO A 185 10.71 -9.50 11.44
C PRO A 185 10.94 -9.57 9.93
N ASN A 186 12.05 -10.14 9.48
CA ASN A 186 12.33 -10.36 8.04
C ASN A 186 11.33 -11.31 7.34
N ILE A 187 10.42 -11.93 8.10
CA ILE A 187 9.30 -12.68 7.52
C ILE A 187 8.44 -11.82 6.60
N GLU A 188 8.35 -10.51 6.85
CA GLU A 188 7.69 -9.58 5.95
C GLU A 188 8.36 -9.54 4.58
N ASN A 189 9.69 -9.49 4.55
CA ASN A 189 10.44 -9.53 3.29
C ASN A 189 10.22 -10.84 2.54
N HIS A 190 10.23 -11.97 3.24
CA HIS A 190 9.92 -13.27 2.68
C HIS A 190 8.53 -13.28 2.04
N LEU A 191 7.51 -12.78 2.72
CA LEU A 191 6.14 -12.69 2.21
C LEU A 191 6.03 -11.73 1.02
N ASN A 192 6.67 -10.57 1.10
CA ASN A 192 6.66 -9.57 0.04
C ASN A 192 7.20 -10.13 -1.29
N TYR A 193 8.28 -10.92 -1.24
CA TYR A 193 8.98 -11.45 -2.42
C TYR A 193 8.76 -12.96 -2.62
N HIS A 194 7.65 -13.53 -2.11
CA HIS A 194 7.40 -14.96 -2.22
C HIS A 194 7.19 -15.40 -3.68
N ALA A 195 6.33 -14.73 -4.42
CA ALA A 195 6.02 -14.99 -5.81
C ALA A 195 6.84 -14.12 -6.80
N VAL A 196 7.13 -12.86 -6.43
CA VAL A 196 7.83 -11.90 -7.30
C VAL A 196 9.28 -11.82 -6.87
N LYS A 197 10.20 -12.40 -7.62
CA LYS A 197 11.65 -12.48 -7.33
C LYS A 197 12.50 -11.67 -8.28
N SER A 198 11.94 -11.33 -9.45
CA SER A 198 12.57 -10.51 -10.47
C SER A 198 11.59 -9.50 -11.06
N VAL A 199 12.11 -8.46 -11.73
CA VAL A 199 11.25 -7.48 -12.41
C VAL A 199 10.42 -8.14 -13.53
N SER A 200 10.91 -9.21 -14.13
CA SER A 200 10.21 -9.96 -15.16
C SER A 200 8.96 -10.69 -14.65
N ASP A 201 8.94 -11.09 -13.37
CA ASP A 201 7.77 -11.75 -12.77
C ASP A 201 6.56 -10.83 -12.71
N LEU A 202 6.78 -9.50 -12.73
CA LEU A 202 5.70 -8.50 -12.79
C LEU A 202 4.86 -8.62 -14.06
N ASN A 203 5.42 -9.14 -15.17
CA ASN A 203 4.69 -9.24 -16.42
C ASN A 203 3.42 -10.09 -16.29
N THR A 204 3.45 -11.16 -15.50
CA THR A 204 2.28 -12.00 -15.26
C THR A 204 1.14 -11.19 -14.59
N ILE A 205 1.47 -10.32 -13.65
CA ILE A 205 0.50 -9.49 -12.96
C ILE A 205 0.02 -8.36 -13.88
N ILE A 206 0.93 -7.68 -14.57
CA ILE A 206 0.61 -6.57 -15.48
C ILE A 206 -0.30 -7.03 -16.63
N GLN A 207 -0.03 -8.21 -17.18
CA GLN A 207 -0.79 -8.77 -18.31
C GLN A 207 -2.12 -9.42 -17.89
N SER A 208 -2.38 -9.59 -16.60
CA SER A 208 -3.64 -10.17 -16.11
C SER A 208 -4.88 -9.31 -16.40
N GLY A 209 -4.72 -8.04 -16.74
CA GLY A 209 -5.81 -7.06 -16.88
C GLY A 209 -6.34 -6.51 -15.54
N HIS A 210 -5.77 -6.95 -14.41
CA HIS A 210 -6.14 -6.54 -13.05
C HIS A 210 -4.96 -5.91 -12.30
N PHE A 211 -4.13 -5.17 -13.01
CA PHE A 211 -2.95 -4.55 -12.46
C PHE A 211 -3.21 -3.12 -12.01
N CYS A 212 -2.76 -2.79 -10.81
CA CYS A 212 -2.76 -1.44 -10.25
C CYS A 212 -1.37 -1.03 -9.78
N PHE A 213 -0.89 0.13 -10.23
CA PHE A 213 0.37 0.70 -9.72
C PHE A 213 0.28 1.03 -8.24
N ASN A 214 1.38 0.76 -7.54
CA ASN A 214 1.60 1.23 -6.17
C ASN A 214 3.07 1.64 -5.97
N THR A 215 3.37 2.23 -4.80
CA THR A 215 4.71 2.73 -4.46
C THR A 215 5.80 1.65 -4.59
N ARG A 216 5.52 0.41 -4.15
CA ARG A 216 6.48 -0.70 -4.20
C ARG A 216 6.88 -1.03 -5.63
N ILE A 217 5.91 -1.16 -6.52
CA ILE A 217 6.13 -1.51 -7.93
C ILE A 217 7.03 -0.50 -8.61
N VAL A 218 6.72 0.79 -8.46
CA VAL A 218 7.49 1.86 -9.10
C VAL A 218 8.94 1.87 -8.59
N LYS A 219 9.14 1.72 -7.28
CA LYS A 219 10.48 1.58 -6.69
C LYS A 219 11.20 0.34 -7.20
N TYR A 220 10.54 -0.80 -7.24
CA TYR A 220 11.12 -2.08 -7.65
C TYR A 220 11.59 -2.02 -9.10
N ILE A 221 10.77 -1.48 -9.99
CA ILE A 221 11.14 -1.30 -11.40
C ILE A 221 12.31 -0.32 -11.55
N LEU A 222 12.29 0.83 -10.85
CA LEU A 222 13.36 1.83 -10.96
C LEU A 222 14.67 1.40 -10.31
N ASN A 223 14.65 0.45 -9.38
CA ASN A 223 15.81 0.00 -8.62
C ASN A 223 16.44 -1.31 -9.15
N CYS A 224 15.84 -1.97 -10.13
CA CYS A 224 16.46 -3.16 -10.72
C CYS A 224 17.69 -2.80 -11.56
N ASP A 225 18.54 -3.77 -11.86
CA ASP A 225 19.69 -3.57 -12.72
C ASP A 225 19.27 -3.08 -14.12
N PHE A 226 20.16 -2.35 -14.78
CA PHE A 226 19.84 -1.64 -16.01
C PHE A 226 19.49 -2.57 -17.17
N GLU A 227 20.13 -3.73 -17.27
CA GLU A 227 19.84 -4.72 -18.33
C GLU A 227 18.43 -5.31 -18.15
N SER A 228 18.10 -5.77 -16.94
CA SER A 228 16.77 -6.26 -16.60
C SER A 228 15.70 -5.18 -16.80
N PHE A 229 16.01 -3.91 -16.48
CA PHE A 229 15.12 -2.79 -16.73
C PHE A 229 14.80 -2.60 -18.21
N GLN A 230 15.82 -2.60 -19.07
CA GLN A 230 15.63 -2.47 -20.52
C GLN A 230 14.75 -3.59 -21.08
N GLN A 231 15.09 -4.84 -20.75
CA GLN A 231 14.34 -6.02 -21.19
C GLN A 231 12.87 -5.98 -20.71
N PHE A 232 12.66 -5.55 -19.49
CA PHE A 232 11.31 -5.39 -18.95
C PHE A 232 10.51 -4.32 -19.70
N LEU A 233 11.10 -3.14 -19.97
CA LEU A 233 10.40 -2.05 -20.67
C LEU A 233 10.03 -2.43 -22.13
N GLU A 234 10.79 -3.31 -22.78
CA GLU A 234 10.47 -3.78 -24.14
C GLU A 234 9.16 -4.55 -24.22
N GLN A 235 8.73 -5.13 -23.11
CA GLN A 235 7.51 -5.92 -23.01
C GLN A 235 6.29 -5.07 -22.58
N GLN A 236 6.49 -3.77 -22.30
CA GLN A 236 5.43 -2.91 -21.79
C GLN A 236 4.80 -2.05 -22.89
N THR A 237 3.53 -1.70 -22.68
CA THR A 237 2.81 -0.75 -23.55
C THR A 237 3.27 0.70 -23.32
N ASP A 238 3.11 1.56 -24.31
CA ASP A 238 3.41 2.99 -24.19
C ASP A 238 2.66 3.63 -23.03
N SER A 239 1.39 3.26 -22.84
CA SER A 239 0.58 3.75 -21.72
C SER A 239 1.16 3.35 -20.34
N PHE A 240 1.69 2.12 -20.22
CA PHE A 240 2.36 1.69 -19.00
C PHE A 240 3.62 2.54 -18.74
N LEU A 241 4.44 2.77 -19.77
CA LEU A 241 5.66 3.59 -19.66
C LEU A 241 5.35 5.03 -19.26
N GLU A 242 4.31 5.62 -19.86
CA GLU A 242 3.86 6.98 -19.49
C GLU A 242 3.40 7.05 -18.05
N ASN A 243 2.59 6.08 -17.59
CA ASN A 243 2.13 6.00 -16.21
C ASN A 243 3.31 5.81 -15.24
N LEU A 244 4.24 4.91 -15.53
CA LEU A 244 5.45 4.69 -14.72
C LEU A 244 6.24 6.00 -14.57
N TYR A 245 6.42 6.74 -15.66
CA TYR A 245 7.14 8.01 -15.67
C TYR A 245 6.42 9.08 -14.84
N HIS A 246 5.11 9.28 -15.04
CA HIS A 246 4.32 10.26 -14.30
C HIS A 246 4.26 9.97 -12.80
N LEU A 247 4.08 8.70 -12.44
CA LEU A 247 4.09 8.28 -11.04
C LEU A 247 5.46 8.53 -10.40
N SER A 248 6.54 8.24 -11.13
CA SER A 248 7.91 8.49 -10.67
C SER A 248 8.16 9.98 -10.40
N LEU A 249 7.66 10.86 -11.28
CA LEU A 249 7.71 12.32 -11.06
C LEU A 249 6.90 12.74 -9.83
N GLY A 250 5.69 12.19 -9.67
CA GLY A 250 4.80 12.53 -8.55
C GLY A 250 5.40 12.23 -7.17
N ASN A 251 6.23 11.19 -7.07
CA ASN A 251 6.98 10.87 -5.85
C ASN A 251 8.42 11.46 -5.83
N SER A 252 8.77 12.33 -6.77
CA SER A 252 10.11 12.93 -6.88
C SER A 252 11.25 11.92 -7.05
N TYR A 253 10.98 10.73 -7.61
CA TYR A 253 11.98 9.68 -7.79
C TYR A 253 13.10 10.06 -8.77
N HIS A 254 12.89 11.07 -9.61
CA HIS A 254 13.92 11.67 -10.47
C HIS A 254 15.07 12.34 -9.69
N THR A 255 14.90 12.59 -8.40
CA THR A 255 15.93 13.17 -7.52
C THR A 255 16.73 12.13 -6.75
N ILE A 256 16.42 10.84 -6.91
CA ILE A 256 17.09 9.75 -6.21
C ILE A 256 18.20 9.19 -7.10
N ASP A 257 19.47 9.35 -6.69
CA ASP A 257 20.63 8.99 -7.47
C ASP A 257 20.61 7.53 -7.95
N SER A 258 20.19 6.59 -7.11
CA SER A 258 20.12 5.17 -7.47
C SER A 258 19.07 4.83 -8.54
N TYR A 259 18.10 5.71 -8.78
CA TYR A 259 17.10 5.55 -9.83
C TYR A 259 17.45 6.31 -11.11
N ALA A 260 18.50 7.17 -11.06
CA ALA A 260 18.79 8.13 -12.12
C ALA A 260 19.04 7.48 -13.49
N GLU A 261 19.72 6.35 -13.54
CA GLU A 261 20.01 5.64 -14.79
C GLU A 261 18.73 5.13 -15.45
N ASN A 262 17.93 4.35 -14.73
CA ASN A 262 16.67 3.77 -15.21
C ASN A 262 15.63 4.87 -15.53
N PHE A 263 15.52 5.88 -14.67
CA PHE A 263 14.62 7.01 -14.90
C PHE A 263 14.97 7.80 -16.15
N ASN A 264 16.25 8.12 -16.37
CA ASN A 264 16.69 8.86 -17.55
C ASN A 264 16.51 8.06 -18.85
N PHE A 265 16.71 6.74 -18.79
CA PHE A 265 16.44 5.87 -19.93
C PHE A 265 14.94 5.86 -20.29
N LEU A 266 14.05 5.69 -19.30
CA LEU A 266 12.60 5.77 -19.48
C LEU A 266 12.19 7.11 -20.12
N LYS A 267 12.71 8.22 -19.60
CA LYS A 267 12.44 9.56 -20.13
C LYS A 267 12.85 9.68 -21.61
N LYS A 268 14.05 9.23 -21.98
CA LYS A 268 14.53 9.25 -23.36
C LYS A 268 13.64 8.41 -24.29
N ARG A 269 13.24 7.21 -23.84
CA ARG A 269 12.36 6.32 -24.61
C ARG A 269 11.01 6.99 -24.91
N LEU A 270 10.39 7.65 -23.93
CA LEU A 270 9.12 8.37 -24.11
C LEU A 270 9.26 9.57 -25.06
N ILE A 271 10.37 10.32 -25.01
CA ILE A 271 10.64 11.40 -25.95
C ILE A 271 10.69 10.87 -27.39
N ASN A 272 11.40 9.76 -27.62
CA ASN A 272 11.51 9.13 -28.93
C ASN A 272 10.14 8.68 -29.45
N LEU A 273 9.33 8.02 -28.63
CA LEU A 273 7.96 7.61 -28.98
C LEU A 273 7.08 8.79 -29.42
N ARG A 274 7.16 9.92 -28.74
CA ARG A 274 6.40 11.14 -29.11
C ARG A 274 6.89 11.76 -30.43
N VAL A 275 8.17 11.74 -30.72
CA VAL A 275 8.73 12.21 -31.99
C VAL A 275 8.26 11.32 -33.15
N PHE A 276 8.24 10.00 -32.99
CA PHE A 276 7.73 9.08 -34.02
C PHE A 276 6.24 9.27 -34.27
N SER A 277 5.42 9.40 -33.21
CA SER A 277 3.97 9.60 -33.34
C SER A 277 3.60 10.97 -33.95
N SER A 278 4.39 12.01 -33.74
CA SER A 278 4.18 13.33 -34.41
C SER A 278 4.56 13.30 -35.90
N ASN A 279 5.62 12.61 -36.27
CA ASN A 279 6.05 12.48 -37.67
C ASN A 279 5.07 11.62 -38.51
N THR A 280 4.45 10.60 -37.91
CA THR A 280 3.45 9.75 -38.60
C THR A 280 2.14 10.51 -38.84
N LYS A 281 1.77 11.46 -37.94
CA LYS A 281 0.59 12.33 -38.14
C LYS A 281 0.81 13.46 -39.15
N ALA A 282 2.07 13.83 -39.41
CA ALA A 282 2.41 14.86 -40.41
C ALA A 282 2.59 14.28 -41.82
N ALA A 283 2.61 12.94 -41.95
CA ALA A 283 2.77 12.23 -43.22
C ALA A 283 1.43 11.65 -43.77
N LEU A 284 0.31 11.87 -43.10
CA LEU A 284 -1.07 11.60 -43.50
C LEU A 284 -1.82 12.90 -43.73
#